data_82f9e72a4cb703b9824816c4b156ed39
#
_entry.id   82f9e72a4cb703b9824816c4b156ed39
#
_cell.length_a   1.000
_cell.length_b   1.000
_cell.length_c   1.000
_cell.angle_alpha   90.00
_cell.angle_beta   90.00
_cell.angle_gamma   90.00
#
_symmetry.space_group_name_H-M   'P 1'
#
loop_
_entity.id
_entity.type
_entity.pdbx_description
1 polymer ?
#
loop_
_entity_poly.entity_id
_entity_poly.type
_entity_poly.pdbx_seq_one_letter_code
_entity_poly.pdbx_strand_id
1 'polypeptide(L)'
;VETAAAGAGITRESGDALLSYGVDVMTTGNHVWDKREALAYVGAEPRLLRPLNMAAEAPGRGSFVARASNGVLVGVINAMGRAFMPPVDNPFPAVAAEVERLHQECRFLLVDMHAEATAEKVAMAVYLAGKVTAVVGTHTHVPTADARILDGGTAYITDVGMTGPHDSIIGVQK
;
A
#
# COMPACT_ATOMS: atom_id res chain seq x y z
N VAL A 1 1.75 5.26 -4.35
CA VAL A 1 2.26 6.59 -4.81
C VAL A 1 3.65 6.90 -4.27
N GLU A 2 4.58 5.96 -4.43
CA GLU A 2 5.95 6.03 -3.87
C GLU A 2 6.84 7.11 -4.50
N THR A 3 6.64 7.39 -5.78
CA THR A 3 7.55 8.21 -6.59
C THR A 3 6.81 9.29 -7.37
N ALA A 4 5.63 9.70 -6.89
CA ALA A 4 4.74 10.63 -7.59
C ALA A 4 5.33 12.05 -7.71
N ALA A 5 6.28 12.43 -6.84
CA ALA A 5 6.89 13.75 -6.83
C ALA A 5 8.30 13.71 -7.45
N ALA A 6 8.37 13.72 -8.78
CA ALA A 6 9.62 13.72 -9.56
C ALA A 6 10.57 12.55 -9.18
N GLY A 7 10.01 11.36 -9.05
CA GLY A 7 10.77 10.13 -8.80
C GLY A 7 11.08 9.82 -7.34
N ALA A 8 10.60 10.62 -6.37
CA ALA A 8 10.83 10.36 -4.94
C ALA A 8 9.70 10.95 -4.08
N GLY A 9 9.01 10.09 -3.33
CA GLY A 9 7.98 10.49 -2.37
C GLY A 9 6.74 11.12 -2.99
N ILE A 10 6.02 11.89 -2.19
CA ILE A 10 4.79 12.59 -2.56
C ILE A 10 4.83 14.04 -2.03
N THR A 11 4.28 14.98 -2.82
CA THR A 11 4.01 16.35 -2.40
C THR A 11 2.50 16.56 -2.24
N ARG A 12 2.10 17.61 -1.53
CA ARG A 12 0.68 18.00 -1.45
C ARG A 12 0.10 18.21 -2.85
N GLU A 13 0.82 18.92 -3.72
CA GLU A 13 0.38 19.21 -5.09
C GLU A 13 0.09 17.92 -5.86
N SER A 14 1.02 16.97 -5.86
CA SER A 14 0.84 15.69 -6.58
C SER A 14 -0.27 14.82 -5.97
N GLY A 15 -0.40 14.81 -4.65
CA GLY A 15 -1.47 14.08 -3.97
C GLY A 15 -2.85 14.66 -4.23
N ASP A 16 -3.01 15.99 -4.09
CA ASP A 16 -4.28 16.67 -4.35
C ASP A 16 -4.69 16.52 -5.83
N ALA A 17 -3.73 16.53 -6.76
CA ALA A 17 -3.99 16.25 -8.18
C ALA A 17 -4.53 14.83 -8.39
N LEU A 18 -3.91 13.81 -7.78
CA LEU A 18 -4.40 12.41 -7.87
C LEU A 18 -5.81 12.27 -7.31
N LEU A 19 -6.10 12.88 -6.18
CA LEU A 19 -7.44 12.89 -5.59
C LEU A 19 -8.46 13.58 -6.50
N SER A 20 -8.07 14.67 -7.17
CA SER A 20 -8.92 15.38 -8.13
C SER A 20 -9.23 14.56 -9.39
N TYR A 21 -8.36 13.63 -9.75
CA TYR A 21 -8.57 12.67 -10.85
C TYR A 21 -9.42 11.46 -10.45
N GLY A 22 -9.90 11.42 -9.20
CA GLY A 22 -10.81 10.37 -8.73
C GLY A 22 -10.12 9.19 -8.03
N VAL A 23 -8.86 9.35 -7.59
CA VAL A 23 -8.22 8.36 -6.71
C VAL A 23 -8.85 8.44 -5.33
N ASP A 24 -9.40 7.34 -4.84
CA ASP A 24 -10.06 7.29 -3.53
C ASP A 24 -9.08 7.13 -2.36
N VAL A 25 -8.04 6.31 -2.53
CA VAL A 25 -7.02 6.03 -1.49
C VAL A 25 -5.65 5.91 -2.14
N MET A 26 -4.64 6.43 -1.48
CA MET A 26 -3.24 6.34 -1.88
C MET A 26 -2.44 5.57 -0.84
N THR A 27 -1.73 4.54 -1.25
CA THR A 27 -0.74 3.83 -0.43
C THR A 27 0.67 4.34 -0.75
N THR A 28 1.57 4.22 0.21
CA THR A 28 2.99 4.59 0.08
C THR A 28 3.90 3.43 0.54
N GLY A 29 5.16 3.69 0.70
CA GLY A 29 6.14 2.72 1.17
C GLY A 29 7.35 3.38 1.81
N ASN A 30 8.57 2.91 1.49
CA ASN A 30 9.81 3.41 2.10
C ASN A 30 10.16 4.87 1.72
N HIS A 31 9.64 5.38 0.61
CA HIS A 31 9.89 6.76 0.17
C HIS A 31 8.86 7.79 0.70
N VAL A 32 7.95 7.39 1.59
CA VAL A 32 6.88 8.27 2.10
C VAL A 32 7.40 9.57 2.71
N TRP A 33 8.61 9.56 3.29
CA TRP A 33 9.23 10.71 3.96
C TRP A 33 10.28 11.46 3.13
N ASP A 34 10.49 11.11 1.86
CA ASP A 34 11.56 11.71 1.03
C ASP A 34 11.34 13.20 0.75
N LYS A 35 10.09 13.66 0.80
CA LYS A 35 9.78 15.09 0.73
C LYS A 35 9.47 15.64 2.12
N ARG A 36 10.14 16.72 2.52
CA ARG A 36 9.94 17.34 3.84
C ARG A 36 8.48 17.70 4.13
N GLU A 37 7.75 18.17 3.14
CA GLU A 37 6.34 18.52 3.26
C GLU A 37 5.42 17.31 3.44
N ALA A 38 5.87 16.10 3.06
CA ALA A 38 5.09 14.88 3.21
C ALA A 38 4.71 14.61 4.68
N LEU A 39 5.55 14.97 5.65
CA LEU A 39 5.23 14.82 7.07
C LEU A 39 3.90 15.49 7.44
N ALA A 40 3.72 16.75 7.03
CA ALA A 40 2.49 17.50 7.31
C ALA A 40 1.32 16.99 6.45
N TYR A 41 1.58 16.62 5.20
CA TYR A 41 0.53 16.19 4.28
C TYR A 41 -0.03 14.81 4.66
N VAL A 42 0.83 13.83 4.93
CA VAL A 42 0.42 12.48 5.37
C VAL A 42 -0.36 12.55 6.70
N GLY A 43 0.03 13.47 7.59
CA GLY A 43 -0.70 13.69 8.85
C GLY A 43 -2.09 14.32 8.68
N ALA A 44 -2.30 15.08 7.59
CA ALA A 44 -3.53 15.84 7.36
C ALA A 44 -4.51 15.13 6.40
N GLU A 45 -4.04 14.36 5.40
CA GLU A 45 -4.88 13.70 4.41
C GLU A 45 -5.15 12.24 4.80
N PRO A 46 -6.36 11.90 5.26
CA PRO A 46 -6.68 10.56 5.75
C PRO A 46 -6.67 9.47 4.68
N ARG A 47 -6.77 9.85 3.39
CA ARG A 47 -6.74 8.93 2.24
C ARG A 47 -5.33 8.63 1.74
N LEU A 48 -4.31 9.27 2.33
CA LEU A 48 -2.90 9.00 2.05
C LEU A 48 -2.32 8.16 3.18
N LEU A 49 -2.06 6.89 2.89
CA LEU A 49 -1.63 5.90 3.87
C LEU A 49 -0.11 5.75 3.87
N ARG A 50 0.48 5.80 5.06
CA ARG A 50 1.82 5.30 5.30
C ARG A 50 1.79 3.81 5.66
N PRO A 51 2.91 3.07 5.57
CA PRO A 51 2.96 1.72 6.09
C PRO A 51 2.49 1.63 7.56
N LEU A 52 1.54 0.71 7.82
CA LEU A 52 0.91 0.50 9.12
C LEU A 52 1.92 0.18 10.21
N ASN A 53 2.94 -0.60 9.87
CA ASN A 53 3.98 -1.09 10.76
C ASN A 53 5.19 -0.14 10.91
N MET A 54 5.04 1.13 10.56
CA MET A 54 5.95 2.19 11.01
C MET A 54 5.66 2.56 12.47
N ALA A 55 6.61 3.25 13.11
CA ALA A 55 6.46 3.70 14.50
C ALA A 55 5.09 4.36 14.76
N ALA A 56 4.50 4.09 15.91
CA ALA A 56 3.16 4.57 16.24
C ALA A 56 3.06 6.11 16.27
N GLU A 57 4.16 6.77 16.59
CA GLU A 57 4.28 8.24 16.64
C GLU A 57 4.42 8.89 15.27
N ALA A 58 4.65 8.10 14.22
CA ALA A 58 4.74 8.63 12.86
C ALA A 58 3.40 9.24 12.42
N PRO A 59 3.40 10.42 11.77
CA PRO A 59 2.16 11.08 11.37
C PRO A 59 1.38 10.24 10.34
N GLY A 60 0.07 10.43 10.31
CA GLY A 60 -0.83 9.73 9.39
C GLY A 60 -1.27 8.37 9.89
N ARG A 61 -1.83 7.58 9.00
CA ARG A 61 -2.43 6.26 9.30
C ARG A 61 -2.01 5.21 8.29
N GLY A 62 -2.14 3.93 8.68
CA GLY A 62 -1.81 2.79 7.82
C GLY A 62 -3.02 2.13 7.17
N SER A 63 -4.23 2.59 7.48
CA SER A 63 -5.47 2.08 6.89
C SER A 63 -6.52 3.16 6.73
N PHE A 64 -7.47 2.91 5.81
CA PHE A 64 -8.62 3.78 5.57
C PHE A 64 -9.80 2.97 5.01
N VAL A 65 -11.02 3.34 5.39
CA VAL A 65 -12.25 2.79 4.80
C VAL A 65 -12.81 3.79 3.82
N ALA A 66 -12.72 3.47 2.54
CA ALA A 66 -13.30 4.25 1.46
C ALA A 66 -14.72 3.78 1.13
N ARG A 67 -15.55 4.69 0.64
CA ARG A 67 -16.87 4.36 0.07
C ARG A 67 -16.76 4.44 -1.45
N ALA A 68 -16.92 3.30 -2.11
CA ALA A 68 -16.98 3.24 -3.57
C ALA A 68 -18.25 3.95 -4.11
N SER A 69 -18.24 4.29 -5.40
CA SER A 69 -19.35 5.01 -6.06
C SER A 69 -20.72 4.28 -5.98
N ASN A 70 -20.69 2.96 -5.87
CA ASN A 70 -21.88 2.14 -5.66
C ASN A 70 -22.30 2.00 -4.18
N GLY A 71 -21.67 2.73 -3.26
CA GLY A 71 -21.96 2.75 -1.83
C GLY A 71 -21.25 1.65 -1.01
N VAL A 72 -20.54 0.72 -1.65
CA VAL A 72 -19.80 -0.34 -0.96
C VAL A 72 -18.61 0.23 -0.17
N LEU A 73 -18.42 -0.23 1.07
CA LEU A 73 -17.26 0.11 1.89
C LEU A 73 -16.13 -0.85 1.59
N VAL A 74 -14.93 -0.28 1.36
CA VAL A 74 -13.68 -1.00 1.11
C VAL A 74 -12.61 -0.50 2.06
N GLY A 75 -12.09 -1.38 2.89
CA GLY A 75 -10.93 -1.10 3.75
C GLY A 75 -9.64 -1.31 2.95
N VAL A 76 -8.74 -0.35 3.02
CA VAL A 76 -7.39 -0.44 2.44
C VAL A 76 -6.38 -0.40 3.57
N ILE A 77 -5.45 -1.34 3.58
CA ILE A 77 -4.34 -1.44 4.53
C ILE A 77 -3.04 -1.35 3.75
N ASN A 78 -2.14 -0.48 4.17
CA ASN A 78 -0.79 -0.38 3.64
C ASN A 78 0.20 -0.96 4.64
N ALA A 79 1.07 -1.87 4.23
CA ALA A 79 2.09 -2.48 5.06
C ALA A 79 3.43 -2.54 4.32
N MET A 80 4.53 -2.58 5.07
CA MET A 80 5.88 -2.65 4.50
C MET A 80 6.63 -3.88 4.99
N GLY A 81 7.37 -4.52 4.09
CA GLY A 81 8.29 -5.61 4.40
C GLY A 81 9.51 -5.16 5.19
N ARG A 82 10.32 -6.12 5.62
CA ARG A 82 11.52 -5.90 6.43
C ARG A 82 12.82 -6.36 5.74
N ALA A 83 12.73 -7.40 4.92
CA ALA A 83 13.89 -7.94 4.22
C ALA A 83 14.35 -6.96 3.14
N PHE A 84 15.58 -6.46 3.26
CA PHE A 84 16.19 -5.45 2.39
C PHE A 84 15.44 -4.09 2.37
N MET A 85 14.65 -3.81 3.41
CA MET A 85 13.86 -2.59 3.57
C MET A 85 14.33 -1.80 4.81
N PRO A 86 13.98 -0.51 4.93
CA PRO A 86 14.21 0.25 6.15
C PRO A 86 13.60 -0.44 7.38
N PRO A 87 14.17 -0.26 8.58
CA PRO A 87 13.65 -0.88 9.80
C PRO A 87 12.22 -0.44 10.12
N VAL A 88 11.33 -1.42 10.26
CA VAL A 88 9.95 -1.23 10.71
C VAL A 88 9.54 -2.41 11.61
N ASP A 89 8.41 -2.27 12.30
CA ASP A 89 7.85 -3.35 13.09
C ASP A 89 7.40 -4.54 12.22
N ASN A 90 7.14 -5.68 12.87
CA ASN A 90 6.67 -6.87 12.17
C ASN A 90 5.30 -6.62 11.52
N PRO A 91 5.18 -6.69 10.18
CA PRO A 91 3.93 -6.41 9.49
C PRO A 91 2.83 -7.44 9.76
N PHE A 92 3.17 -8.70 10.03
CA PHE A 92 2.19 -9.79 10.14
C PHE A 92 1.19 -9.58 11.28
N PRO A 93 1.61 -9.41 12.55
CA PRO A 93 0.67 -9.18 13.64
C PRO A 93 -0.04 -7.81 13.51
N ALA A 94 0.65 -6.79 13.00
CA ALA A 94 0.06 -5.46 12.82
C ALA A 94 -1.10 -5.50 11.82
N VAL A 95 -0.88 -6.13 10.65
CA VAL A 95 -1.92 -6.28 9.62
C VAL A 95 -3.05 -7.17 10.11
N ALA A 96 -2.76 -8.29 10.80
CA ALA A 96 -3.80 -9.16 11.33
C ALA A 96 -4.73 -8.44 12.30
N ALA A 97 -4.17 -7.67 13.23
CA ALA A 97 -4.96 -6.89 14.19
C ALA A 97 -5.83 -5.83 13.47
N GLU A 98 -5.29 -5.20 12.44
CA GLU A 98 -6.02 -4.20 11.67
C GLU A 98 -7.12 -4.83 10.79
N VAL A 99 -6.91 -6.01 10.24
CA VAL A 99 -7.93 -6.79 9.52
C VAL A 99 -9.11 -7.09 10.44
N GLU A 100 -8.87 -7.60 11.67
CA GLU A 100 -9.92 -7.87 12.65
C GLU A 100 -10.70 -6.59 13.02
N ARG A 101 -10.00 -5.47 13.19
CA ARG A 101 -10.65 -4.18 13.47
C ARG A 101 -11.53 -3.73 12.31
N LEU A 102 -11.02 -3.76 11.07
CA LEU A 102 -11.74 -3.27 9.90
C LEU A 102 -12.92 -4.16 9.50
N HIS A 103 -12.91 -5.44 9.84
CA HIS A 103 -14.07 -6.32 9.64
C HIS A 103 -15.32 -5.90 10.42
N GLN A 104 -15.17 -5.07 11.46
CA GLN A 104 -16.32 -4.47 12.16
C GLN A 104 -16.96 -3.33 11.36
N GLU A 105 -16.25 -2.78 10.37
CA GLU A 105 -16.69 -1.62 9.57
C GLU A 105 -17.04 -1.99 8.13
N CYS A 106 -16.30 -2.94 7.51
CA CYS A 106 -16.49 -3.29 6.10
C CYS A 106 -16.13 -4.75 5.82
N ARG A 107 -16.76 -5.30 4.78
CA ARG A 107 -16.54 -6.69 4.33
C ARG A 107 -15.32 -6.83 3.42
N PHE A 108 -15.06 -5.83 2.58
CA PHE A 108 -14.04 -5.91 1.55
C PHE A 108 -12.76 -5.23 2.04
N LEU A 109 -11.66 -6.00 2.08
CA LEU A 109 -10.35 -5.53 2.52
C LEU A 109 -9.32 -5.76 1.43
N LEU A 110 -8.55 -4.72 1.12
CA LEU A 110 -7.38 -4.76 0.24
C LEU A 110 -6.13 -4.47 1.07
N VAL A 111 -5.12 -5.32 0.96
CA VAL A 111 -3.80 -5.12 1.58
C VAL A 111 -2.77 -4.85 0.50
N ASP A 112 -2.10 -3.72 0.58
CA ASP A 112 -0.89 -3.41 -0.19
C ASP A 112 0.33 -3.77 0.65
N MET A 113 1.06 -4.80 0.21
CA MET A 113 2.32 -5.24 0.83
C MET A 113 3.51 -4.68 0.06
N HIS A 114 4.00 -3.54 0.50
CA HIS A 114 5.14 -2.85 -0.08
C HIS A 114 6.45 -3.51 0.39
N ALA A 115 7.06 -4.36 -0.41
CA ALA A 115 8.24 -5.14 0.01
C ALA A 115 9.16 -5.46 -1.16
N GLU A 116 10.48 -5.49 -0.91
CA GLU A 116 11.48 -5.98 -1.85
C GLU A 116 11.37 -7.50 -1.98
N ALA A 117 11.37 -8.24 -0.87
CA ALA A 117 11.36 -9.69 -0.88
C ALA A 117 10.00 -10.25 -1.31
N THR A 118 9.98 -10.96 -2.44
CA THR A 118 8.77 -11.66 -2.91
C THR A 118 8.25 -12.67 -1.90
N ALA A 119 9.15 -13.30 -1.13
CA ALA A 119 8.78 -14.25 -0.08
C ALA A 119 7.91 -13.61 1.02
N GLU A 120 8.17 -12.34 1.40
CA GLU A 120 7.32 -11.62 2.38
C GLU A 120 5.94 -11.32 1.81
N LYS A 121 5.83 -10.98 0.52
CA LYS A 121 4.55 -10.74 -0.17
C LYS A 121 3.70 -12.01 -0.22
N VAL A 122 4.31 -13.13 -0.66
CA VAL A 122 3.64 -14.45 -0.69
C VAL A 122 3.22 -14.87 0.72
N ALA A 123 4.12 -14.75 1.71
CA ALA A 123 3.84 -15.12 3.09
C ALA A 123 2.68 -14.32 3.68
N MET A 124 2.62 -13.00 3.44
CA MET A 124 1.51 -12.15 3.88
C MET A 124 0.19 -12.60 3.25
N ALA A 125 0.19 -12.88 1.95
CA ALA A 125 -1.01 -13.34 1.26
C ALA A 125 -1.52 -14.69 1.78
N VAL A 126 -0.63 -15.66 2.01
CA VAL A 126 -0.97 -16.96 2.60
C VAL A 126 -1.47 -16.80 4.04
N TYR A 127 -0.84 -15.95 4.83
CA TYR A 127 -1.23 -15.66 6.22
C TYR A 127 -2.64 -15.04 6.33
N LEU A 128 -3.03 -14.26 5.32
CA LEU A 128 -4.33 -13.58 5.24
C LEU A 128 -5.35 -14.31 4.36
N ALA A 129 -5.00 -15.47 3.81
CA ALA A 129 -5.88 -16.24 2.92
C ALA A 129 -7.24 -16.52 3.59
N GLY A 130 -8.33 -16.21 2.89
CA GLY A 130 -9.70 -16.30 3.41
C GLY A 130 -10.12 -15.20 4.36
N LYS A 131 -9.21 -14.30 4.78
CA LYS A 131 -9.52 -13.20 5.72
C LYS A 131 -9.64 -11.84 5.02
N VAL A 132 -9.08 -11.68 3.83
CA VAL A 132 -9.15 -10.43 3.06
C VAL A 132 -9.56 -10.70 1.63
N THR A 133 -10.08 -9.69 0.95
CA THR A 133 -10.49 -9.79 -0.45
C THR A 133 -9.29 -9.93 -1.38
N ALA A 134 -8.24 -9.12 -1.14
CA ALA A 134 -7.05 -9.18 -1.97
C ALA A 134 -5.79 -8.73 -1.20
N VAL A 135 -4.65 -9.31 -1.60
CA VAL A 135 -3.31 -8.84 -1.25
C VAL A 135 -2.56 -8.57 -2.54
N VAL A 136 -2.05 -7.36 -2.68
CA VAL A 136 -1.23 -6.95 -3.82
C VAL A 136 0.16 -6.55 -3.34
N GLY A 137 1.19 -6.93 -4.06
CA GLY A 137 2.55 -6.48 -3.79
C GLY A 137 2.91 -5.24 -4.59
N THR A 138 3.79 -4.42 -4.02
CA THR A 138 4.36 -3.22 -4.65
C THR A 138 5.86 -3.12 -4.33
N HIS A 139 6.55 -2.12 -4.78
CA HIS A 139 7.95 -1.74 -4.56
C HIS A 139 8.88 -2.01 -5.75
N THR A 140 8.85 -3.19 -6.37
CA THR A 140 9.89 -3.55 -7.35
C THR A 140 9.77 -2.80 -8.68
N HIS A 141 8.62 -2.17 -8.93
CA HIS A 141 8.27 -1.50 -10.17
C HIS A 141 8.10 -2.44 -11.38
N VAL A 142 8.32 -3.75 -11.19
CA VAL A 142 8.21 -4.77 -12.24
C VAL A 142 6.96 -5.61 -12.01
N PRO A 143 5.96 -5.58 -12.90
CA PRO A 143 4.75 -6.37 -12.73
C PRO A 143 5.07 -7.86 -12.88
N THR A 144 4.50 -8.68 -11.99
CA THR A 144 4.60 -10.14 -12.05
C THR A 144 3.39 -10.76 -12.75
N ALA A 145 3.53 -11.98 -13.27
CA ALA A 145 2.49 -12.69 -14.00
C ALA A 145 1.83 -13.82 -13.17
N ASP A 146 1.89 -13.73 -11.84
CA ASP A 146 1.48 -14.77 -10.90
C ASP A 146 0.11 -14.52 -10.24
N ALA A 147 -0.72 -13.67 -10.85
CA ALA A 147 -2.06 -13.38 -10.35
C ALA A 147 -2.88 -14.67 -10.17
N ARG A 148 -3.44 -14.86 -8.99
CA ARG A 148 -4.17 -16.08 -8.62
C ARG A 148 -5.17 -15.85 -7.50
N ILE A 149 -6.08 -16.78 -7.32
CA ILE A 149 -6.95 -16.87 -6.13
C ILE A 149 -6.37 -17.93 -5.20
N LEU A 150 -6.13 -17.53 -3.96
CA LEU A 150 -5.66 -18.42 -2.89
C LEU A 150 -6.85 -19.18 -2.26
N ASP A 151 -6.54 -20.20 -1.49
CA ASP A 151 -7.54 -20.92 -0.69
C ASP A 151 -8.30 -19.93 0.20
N GLY A 152 -9.64 -20.11 0.29
CA GLY A 152 -10.50 -19.16 0.99
C GLY A 152 -10.92 -17.93 0.17
N GLY A 153 -10.50 -17.80 -1.10
CA GLY A 153 -11.01 -16.79 -2.04
C GLY A 153 -10.27 -15.46 -2.07
N THR A 154 -9.11 -15.34 -1.41
CA THR A 154 -8.28 -14.13 -1.46
C THR A 154 -7.54 -14.02 -2.80
N ALA A 155 -7.73 -12.92 -3.52
CA ALA A 155 -6.96 -12.60 -4.72
C ALA A 155 -5.53 -12.18 -4.35
N TYR A 156 -4.56 -12.59 -5.16
CA TYR A 156 -3.15 -12.27 -4.93
C TYR A 156 -2.39 -12.00 -6.21
N ILE A 157 -1.47 -11.06 -6.16
CA ILE A 157 -0.39 -10.85 -7.13
C ILE A 157 0.87 -10.36 -6.40
N THR A 158 2.03 -10.89 -6.79
CA THR A 158 3.31 -10.57 -6.13
C THR A 158 3.73 -9.11 -6.32
N ASP A 159 3.58 -8.55 -7.52
CA ASP A 159 3.81 -7.11 -7.74
C ASP A 159 2.92 -6.60 -8.88
N VAL A 160 2.27 -5.47 -8.64
CA VAL A 160 1.42 -4.82 -9.65
C VAL A 160 2.22 -3.96 -10.64
N GLY A 161 3.52 -3.80 -10.40
CA GLY A 161 4.40 -2.97 -11.19
C GLY A 161 4.23 -1.47 -10.95
N MET A 162 4.72 -0.67 -11.89
CA MET A 162 4.65 0.78 -11.83
C MET A 162 3.72 1.38 -12.89
N THR A 163 3.18 2.55 -12.59
CA THR A 163 2.56 3.44 -13.58
C THR A 163 3.61 4.48 -13.97
N GLY A 164 4.12 4.41 -15.20
CA GLY A 164 5.19 5.30 -15.64
C GLY A 164 5.82 4.85 -16.96
N PRO A 165 6.98 5.41 -17.33
CA PRO A 165 7.67 5.07 -18.57
C PRO A 165 8.25 3.66 -18.52
N HIS A 166 7.66 2.72 -19.24
CA HIS A 166 8.14 1.33 -19.27
C HIS A 166 9.48 1.18 -20.02
N ASP A 167 9.77 2.04 -21.01
CA ASP A 167 11.08 2.11 -21.67
C ASP A 167 12.09 2.89 -20.83
N SER A 168 12.40 2.37 -19.64
CA SER A 168 13.26 2.97 -18.63
C SER A 168 13.90 1.89 -17.77
N ILE A 169 14.77 2.27 -16.84
CA ILE A 169 15.26 1.38 -15.78
C ILE A 169 14.38 1.62 -14.54
N ILE A 170 13.31 0.83 -14.39
CA ILE A 170 12.32 0.93 -13.29
C ILE A 170 11.77 2.36 -13.05
N GLY A 171 11.61 3.16 -14.12
CA GLY A 171 11.16 4.55 -14.04
C GLY A 171 12.26 5.59 -14.11
N VAL A 172 13.55 5.20 -14.05
CA VAL A 172 14.71 6.07 -14.16
C VAL A 172 15.21 6.11 -15.61
N GLN A 173 15.69 7.27 -16.05
CA GLN A 173 16.25 7.44 -17.40
C GLN A 173 17.42 6.49 -17.65
N LYS A 174 17.48 5.93 -18.88
CA LYS A 174 18.60 5.09 -19.35
C LYS A 174 19.86 5.91 -19.51
#